data_ab5e2b28279b341e3042fccaa983a996
#
_entry.id   ab5e2b28279b341e3042fccaa983a996
#
_cell.length_a   1.000
_cell.length_b   1.000
_cell.length_c   1.000
_cell.angle_alpha   90.00
_cell.angle_beta   90.00
_cell.angle_gamma   90.00
#
_symmetry.space_group_name_H-M   'P 1'
#
loop_
_entity.id
_entity.type
_entity.pdbx_description
1 polymer ?
#
loop_
_entity_poly.entity_id
_entity_poly.type
_entity_poly.pdbx_seq_one_letter_code
_entity_poly.pdbx_strand_id
1 'polypeptide(L)'
;MRVYSAFNGYSGANVALDRADKKVTTYLASETDKWCNAVTRYNYPNTKFIGDITKINPNSIKDIDLMIGGSPCQDVSFSGKGKGLVEGKRSNLFFTWLDHLKEIKPKYFLLENVKMKKEYENMITMALGVAPMMIPSSLVSGQKRDRLYWFNWNCDLPKDKGIYLQDIVEDGAVDRDKSFCIDANYWKGG
;
A
#
# COMPACT_ATOMS: atom_id res chain seq x y z
N MET A 1 16.95 0.14 9.77
CA MET A 1 15.71 -0.56 10.18
C MET A 1 15.50 -1.82 9.34
N ARG A 2 14.83 -2.82 9.90
CA ARG A 2 14.43 -4.05 9.20
C ARG A 2 12.96 -3.91 8.81
N VAL A 3 12.67 -4.12 7.54
CA VAL A 3 11.34 -3.90 6.95
C VAL A 3 10.78 -5.21 6.39
N TYR A 4 9.51 -5.46 6.64
CA TYR A 4 8.74 -6.48 5.95
C TYR A 4 7.61 -5.84 5.15
N SER A 5 7.67 -5.94 3.83
CA SER A 5 6.64 -5.46 2.91
C SER A 5 5.84 -6.65 2.36
N ALA A 6 4.59 -6.76 2.79
CA ALA A 6 3.63 -7.71 2.25
C ALA A 6 2.84 -7.08 1.10
N PHE A 7 2.56 -7.86 0.05
CA PHE A 7 1.95 -7.35 -1.20
C PHE A 7 2.79 -6.22 -1.80
N ASN A 8 4.09 -6.49 -1.94
CA ASN A 8 5.12 -5.48 -2.20
C ASN A 8 4.89 -4.65 -3.49
N GLY A 9 4.19 -5.23 -4.48
CA GLY A 9 3.99 -4.60 -5.78
C GLY A 9 5.32 -4.18 -6.41
N TYR A 10 5.35 -2.99 -6.98
CA TYR A 10 6.55 -2.38 -7.58
C TYR A 10 7.49 -1.74 -6.55
N SER A 11 7.43 -2.16 -5.29
CA SER A 11 8.31 -1.67 -4.21
C SER A 11 8.09 -0.21 -3.81
N GLY A 12 6.84 0.25 -3.84
CA GLY A 12 6.49 1.62 -3.42
C GLY A 12 6.94 1.96 -2.01
N ALA A 13 6.98 0.96 -1.12
CA ALA A 13 7.48 1.14 0.24
C ALA A 13 8.99 1.45 0.29
N ASN A 14 9.82 0.82 -0.55
CA ASN A 14 11.24 1.19 -0.68
C ASN A 14 11.39 2.63 -1.15
N VAL A 15 10.66 3.03 -2.21
CA VAL A 15 10.68 4.40 -2.72
C VAL A 15 10.28 5.40 -1.62
N ALA A 16 9.27 5.09 -0.82
CA ALA A 16 8.83 5.96 0.26
C ALA A 16 9.88 6.08 1.37
N LEU A 17 10.53 4.98 1.73
CA LEU A 17 11.59 4.95 2.74
C LEU A 17 12.84 5.72 2.29
N ASP A 18 13.25 5.58 1.02
CA ASP A 18 14.36 6.34 0.43
C ASP A 18 14.05 7.83 0.45
N ARG A 19 12.85 8.24 0.02
CA ARG A 19 12.42 9.65 0.04
C ARG A 19 12.30 10.23 1.45
N ALA A 20 12.06 9.38 2.44
CA ALA A 20 12.02 9.75 3.86
C ALA A 20 13.40 9.66 4.54
N ASP A 21 14.46 9.42 3.78
CA ASP A 21 15.85 9.26 4.27
C ASP A 21 15.95 8.22 5.40
N LYS A 22 15.27 7.08 5.24
CA LYS A 22 15.27 5.99 6.21
C LYS A 22 16.25 4.90 5.81
N LYS A 23 17.31 4.74 6.60
CA LYS A 23 18.30 3.68 6.37
C LYS A 23 17.68 2.30 6.61
N VAL A 24 17.46 1.55 5.54
CA VAL A 24 16.99 0.16 5.56
C VAL A 24 18.20 -0.78 5.55
N THR A 25 18.28 -1.66 6.54
CA THR A 25 19.35 -2.67 6.66
C THR A 25 18.94 -4.03 6.13
N THR A 26 17.64 -4.31 6.17
CA THR A 26 17.05 -5.55 5.62
C THR A 26 15.66 -5.23 5.11
N TYR A 27 15.37 -5.61 3.87
CA TYR A 27 14.05 -5.49 3.28
C TYR A 27 13.57 -6.86 2.81
N LEU A 28 12.51 -7.37 3.46
CA LEU A 28 11.83 -8.61 3.10
C LEU A 28 10.59 -8.26 2.28
N ALA A 29 10.44 -8.85 1.11
CA ALA A 29 9.30 -8.63 0.23
C ALA A 29 8.51 -9.92 -0.01
N SER A 30 7.22 -9.88 0.30
CA SER A 30 6.26 -10.91 -0.11
C SER A 30 5.44 -10.38 -1.29
N GLU A 31 5.60 -11.02 -2.45
CA GLU A 31 4.92 -10.69 -3.70
C GLU A 31 4.89 -11.93 -4.60
N THR A 32 3.79 -12.13 -5.31
CA THR A 32 3.60 -13.29 -6.22
C THR A 32 3.68 -12.90 -7.69
N ASP A 33 3.47 -11.63 -8.02
CA ASP A 33 3.55 -11.16 -9.40
C ASP A 33 5.01 -11.07 -9.87
N LYS A 34 5.30 -11.83 -10.94
CA LYS A 34 6.66 -11.93 -11.50
C LYS A 34 7.18 -10.60 -12.07
N TRP A 35 6.29 -9.75 -12.58
CA TRP A 35 6.67 -8.49 -13.18
C TRP A 35 6.98 -7.45 -12.10
N CYS A 36 6.16 -7.41 -11.06
CA CYS A 36 6.44 -6.62 -9.87
C CYS A 36 7.79 -7.01 -9.24
N ASN A 37 8.04 -8.31 -9.12
CA ASN A 37 9.31 -8.83 -8.63
C ASN A 37 10.50 -8.46 -9.54
N ALA A 38 10.32 -8.45 -10.89
CA ALA A 38 11.36 -8.05 -11.82
C ALA A 38 11.73 -6.56 -11.67
N VAL A 39 10.72 -5.69 -11.59
CA VAL A 39 10.92 -4.24 -11.34
C VAL A 39 11.61 -4.00 -10.01
N THR A 40 11.19 -4.71 -8.96
CA THR A 40 11.82 -4.60 -7.65
C THR A 40 13.29 -5.05 -7.67
N ARG A 41 13.62 -6.16 -8.33
CA ARG A 41 15.01 -6.63 -8.46
C ARG A 41 15.90 -5.63 -9.17
N TYR A 42 15.38 -5.01 -10.23
CA TYR A 42 16.12 -4.02 -10.98
C TYR A 42 16.46 -2.78 -10.16
N ASN A 43 15.47 -2.22 -9.47
CA ASN A 43 15.65 -0.97 -8.72
C ASN A 43 16.22 -1.17 -7.31
N TYR A 44 15.94 -2.32 -6.66
CA TYR A 44 16.31 -2.64 -5.28
C TYR A 44 16.91 -4.05 -5.20
N PRO A 45 18.11 -4.27 -5.73
CA PRO A 45 18.73 -5.61 -5.84
C PRO A 45 18.98 -6.28 -4.50
N ASN A 46 19.07 -5.52 -3.41
CA ASN A 46 19.27 -6.05 -2.06
C ASN A 46 17.97 -6.55 -1.38
N THR A 47 16.82 -6.47 -2.08
CA THR A 47 15.55 -6.98 -1.58
C THR A 47 15.58 -8.51 -1.44
N LYS A 48 15.19 -9.02 -0.28
CA LYS A 48 15.03 -10.44 -0.02
C LYS A 48 13.58 -10.86 -0.29
N PHE A 49 13.36 -11.57 -1.39
CA PHE A 49 12.05 -12.10 -1.74
C PHE A 49 11.75 -13.35 -0.93
N ILE A 50 10.63 -13.36 -0.21
CA ILE A 50 10.20 -14.45 0.66
C ILE A 50 8.93 -15.16 0.16
N GLY A 51 8.42 -14.75 -1.01
CA GLY A 51 7.35 -15.45 -1.74
C GLY A 51 5.93 -15.04 -1.32
N ASP A 52 5.02 -15.99 -1.38
CA ASP A 52 3.58 -15.82 -1.13
C ASP A 52 3.32 -15.74 0.38
N ILE A 53 2.70 -14.65 0.84
CA ILE A 53 2.38 -14.43 2.25
C ILE A 53 1.58 -15.60 2.87
N THR A 54 0.72 -16.25 2.10
CA THR A 54 -0.10 -17.38 2.59
C THR A 54 0.70 -18.65 2.87
N LYS A 55 1.95 -18.71 2.41
CA LYS A 55 2.86 -19.86 2.56
C LYS A 55 4.00 -19.60 3.53
N ILE A 56 4.09 -18.39 4.05
CA ILE A 56 5.15 -17.97 4.95
C ILE A 56 4.72 -18.26 6.40
N ASN A 57 5.56 -18.96 7.15
CA ASN A 57 5.39 -19.03 8.60
C ASN A 57 5.85 -17.69 9.23
N PRO A 58 4.96 -16.88 9.80
CA PRO A 58 5.32 -15.58 10.37
C PRO A 58 6.34 -15.70 11.51
N ASN A 59 6.35 -16.83 12.22
CA ASN A 59 7.32 -17.10 13.29
C ASN A 59 8.77 -17.25 12.79
N SER A 60 8.99 -17.43 11.49
CA SER A 60 10.33 -17.43 10.89
C SER A 60 10.88 -16.02 10.63
N ILE A 61 10.01 -15.00 10.66
CA ILE A 61 10.38 -13.60 10.44
C ILE A 61 10.66 -12.97 11.81
N LYS A 62 11.87 -12.46 12.02
CA LYS A 62 12.30 -11.92 13.31
C LYS A 62 12.82 -10.50 13.18
N ASP A 63 12.72 -9.77 14.28
CA ASP A 63 13.33 -8.45 14.47
C ASP A 63 12.89 -7.44 13.39
N ILE A 64 11.61 -7.39 13.08
CA ILE A 64 11.05 -6.41 12.15
C ILE A 64 10.71 -5.12 12.88
N ASP A 65 11.29 -4.02 12.42
CA ASP A 65 10.97 -2.68 12.94
C ASP A 65 9.68 -2.15 12.34
N LEU A 66 9.46 -2.39 11.03
CA LEU A 66 8.31 -1.87 10.29
C LEU A 66 7.72 -2.95 9.39
N MET A 67 6.43 -3.21 9.54
CA MET A 67 5.65 -4.04 8.63
C MET A 67 4.71 -3.17 7.79
N ILE A 68 4.81 -3.28 6.47
CA ILE A 68 3.97 -2.53 5.51
C ILE A 68 3.15 -3.53 4.70
N GLY A 69 1.91 -3.16 4.38
CA GLY A 69 1.07 -3.94 3.47
C GLY A 69 0.01 -3.10 2.78
N GLY A 70 -0.39 -3.57 1.60
CA GLY A 70 -1.53 -3.07 0.85
C GLY A 70 -2.32 -4.27 0.34
N SER A 71 -3.18 -4.85 1.18
CA SER A 71 -3.92 -6.05 0.79
C SER A 71 -4.82 -5.77 -0.41
N PRO A 72 -4.95 -6.72 -1.37
CA PRO A 72 -5.84 -6.56 -2.51
C PRO A 72 -7.26 -6.21 -2.08
N CYS A 73 -7.81 -5.16 -2.70
CA CYS A 73 -9.10 -4.57 -2.34
C CYS A 73 -10.25 -4.95 -3.28
N GLN A 74 -10.02 -5.87 -4.23
CA GLN A 74 -10.95 -6.11 -5.34
C GLN A 74 -12.36 -6.55 -4.92
N ASP A 75 -12.52 -7.08 -3.72
CA ASP A 75 -13.80 -7.52 -3.18
C ASP A 75 -14.45 -6.49 -2.24
N VAL A 76 -13.70 -5.45 -1.79
CA VAL A 76 -14.18 -4.43 -0.83
C VAL A 76 -14.27 -3.02 -1.43
N SER A 77 -13.75 -2.79 -2.64
CA SER A 77 -13.82 -1.47 -3.27
C SER A 77 -15.21 -1.18 -3.84
N PHE A 78 -15.56 0.11 -3.96
CA PHE A 78 -16.78 0.55 -4.65
C PHE A 78 -16.84 0.07 -6.12
N SER A 79 -15.68 -0.17 -6.75
CA SER A 79 -15.55 -0.64 -8.13
C SER A 79 -15.53 -2.17 -8.24
N GLY A 80 -15.46 -2.89 -7.13
CA GLY A 80 -15.43 -4.35 -7.08
C GLY A 80 -16.82 -4.98 -7.01
N LYS A 81 -16.89 -6.30 -7.00
CA LYS A 81 -18.15 -7.07 -6.95
C LYS A 81 -18.88 -6.98 -5.60
N GLY A 82 -18.42 -6.17 -4.66
CA GLY A 82 -19.08 -5.90 -3.38
C GLY A 82 -19.24 -7.12 -2.45
N LYS A 83 -18.40 -8.14 -2.59
CA LYS A 83 -18.51 -9.39 -1.81
C LYS A 83 -18.07 -9.27 -0.35
N GLY A 84 -17.50 -8.14 0.01
CA GLY A 84 -17.05 -7.88 1.40
C GLY A 84 -15.78 -8.62 1.81
N LEU A 85 -15.30 -8.29 3.02
CA LEU A 85 -14.07 -8.88 3.58
C LEU A 85 -14.20 -10.36 3.96
N VAL A 86 -15.41 -10.85 4.18
CA VAL A 86 -15.67 -12.22 4.71
C VAL A 86 -15.90 -13.24 3.59
N GLU A 87 -16.54 -12.84 2.48
CA GLU A 87 -16.93 -13.75 1.40
C GLU A 87 -15.97 -13.77 0.21
N GLY A 88 -15.09 -12.77 0.07
CA GLY A 88 -14.15 -12.69 -1.04
C GLY A 88 -12.91 -13.54 -0.80
N LYS A 89 -12.52 -14.38 -1.77
CA LYS A 89 -11.26 -15.16 -1.68
C LYS A 89 -10.01 -14.29 -1.45
N ARG A 90 -10.04 -13.02 -1.86
CA ARG A 90 -8.93 -12.06 -1.73
C ARG A 90 -8.99 -11.28 -0.42
N SER A 91 -10.13 -11.22 0.23
CA SER A 91 -10.31 -10.61 1.55
C SER A 91 -9.62 -11.40 2.65
N ASN A 92 -9.42 -12.70 2.45
CA ASN A 92 -8.63 -13.54 3.35
C ASN A 92 -7.18 -13.07 3.45
N LEU A 93 -6.66 -12.33 2.47
CA LEU A 93 -5.29 -11.81 2.48
C LEU A 93 -5.10 -10.69 3.51
N PHE A 94 -6.14 -9.90 3.81
CA PHE A 94 -6.08 -8.98 4.95
C PHE A 94 -5.92 -9.74 6.27
N PHE A 95 -6.69 -10.80 6.48
CA PHE A 95 -6.58 -11.59 7.70
C PHE A 95 -5.24 -12.31 7.79
N THR A 96 -4.70 -12.83 6.68
CA THR A 96 -3.35 -13.39 6.64
C THR A 96 -2.30 -12.33 7.04
N TRP A 97 -2.42 -11.10 6.52
CA TRP A 97 -1.55 -10.00 6.91
C TRP A 97 -1.70 -9.65 8.40
N LEU A 98 -2.93 -9.63 8.91
CA LEU A 98 -3.23 -9.39 10.33
C LEU A 98 -2.62 -10.46 11.24
N ASP A 99 -2.67 -11.73 10.83
CA ASP A 99 -2.04 -12.83 11.57
C ASP A 99 -0.52 -12.66 11.60
N HIS A 100 0.09 -12.29 10.47
CA HIS A 100 1.52 -11.95 10.43
C HIS A 100 1.85 -10.79 11.38
N LEU A 101 1.03 -9.72 11.38
CA LEU A 101 1.21 -8.58 12.27
C LEU A 101 1.17 -8.99 13.74
N LYS A 102 0.22 -9.84 14.12
CA LYS A 102 0.05 -10.34 15.50
C LYS A 102 1.18 -11.23 15.97
N GLU A 103 1.75 -12.04 15.07
CA GLU A 103 2.84 -12.97 15.40
C GLU A 103 4.21 -12.27 15.39
N ILE A 104 4.49 -11.44 14.38
CA ILE A 104 5.76 -10.74 14.22
C ILE A 104 5.92 -9.61 15.25
N LYS A 105 4.81 -8.93 15.60
CA LYS A 105 4.77 -7.80 16.55
C LYS A 105 5.81 -6.73 16.25
N PRO A 106 5.84 -6.18 15.03
CA PRO A 106 6.80 -5.14 14.68
C PRO A 106 6.55 -3.89 15.52
N LYS A 107 7.59 -3.07 15.70
CA LYS A 107 7.46 -1.78 16.41
C LYS A 107 6.47 -0.84 15.72
N TYR A 108 6.50 -0.84 14.39
CA TYR A 108 5.63 -0.01 13.55
C TYR A 108 4.94 -0.85 12.49
N PHE A 109 3.72 -0.46 12.15
CA PHE A 109 3.02 -1.03 11.00
C PHE A 109 2.31 0.05 10.19
N LEU A 110 2.13 -0.23 8.90
CA LEU A 110 1.31 0.55 7.97
C LEU A 110 0.53 -0.39 7.08
N LEU A 111 -0.79 -0.23 7.07
CA LEU A 111 -1.68 -0.86 6.09
C LEU A 111 -2.26 0.22 5.20
N GLU A 112 -2.14 0.06 3.87
CA GLU A 112 -2.79 0.92 2.88
C GLU A 112 -3.97 0.19 2.27
N ASN A 113 -5.06 0.93 1.98
CA ASN A 113 -6.15 0.40 1.16
C ASN A 113 -6.91 1.52 0.47
N VAL A 114 -7.78 1.14 -0.48
CA VAL A 114 -8.70 2.06 -1.15
C VAL A 114 -9.79 2.53 -0.21
N LYS A 115 -10.45 3.63 -0.55
CA LYS A 115 -11.71 4.03 0.08
C LYS A 115 -12.75 2.93 -0.14
N MET A 116 -13.41 2.51 0.95
CA MET A 116 -14.34 1.39 0.98
C MET A 116 -15.62 1.74 1.74
N LYS A 117 -16.57 0.83 1.80
CA LYS A 117 -17.78 0.97 2.64
C LYS A 117 -17.37 1.08 4.12
N LYS A 118 -18.10 1.92 4.87
CA LYS A 118 -17.77 2.21 6.27
C LYS A 118 -17.76 0.96 7.15
N GLU A 119 -18.59 -0.02 6.86
CA GLU A 119 -18.61 -1.30 7.60
C GLU A 119 -17.27 -2.03 7.52
N TYR A 120 -16.61 -2.07 6.34
CA TYR A 120 -15.31 -2.72 6.16
C TYR A 120 -14.16 -1.88 6.73
N GLU A 121 -14.23 -0.56 6.59
CA GLU A 121 -13.29 0.35 7.25
C GLU A 121 -13.32 0.17 8.77
N ASN A 122 -14.53 0.09 9.35
CA ASN A 122 -14.70 -0.14 10.79
C ASN A 122 -14.14 -1.51 11.21
N MET A 123 -14.36 -2.57 10.42
CA MET A 123 -13.83 -3.90 10.71
C MET A 123 -12.30 -3.90 10.76
N ILE A 124 -11.64 -3.27 9.78
CA ILE A 124 -10.17 -3.12 9.76
C ILE A 124 -9.72 -2.29 10.96
N THR A 125 -10.38 -1.18 11.24
CA THR A 125 -10.11 -0.28 12.36
C THR A 125 -10.18 -1.02 13.71
N MET A 126 -11.23 -1.81 13.91
CA MET A 126 -11.37 -2.63 15.13
C MET A 126 -10.28 -3.69 15.25
N ALA A 127 -9.93 -4.34 14.12
CA ALA A 127 -8.91 -5.38 14.11
C ALA A 127 -7.49 -4.84 14.40
N LEU A 128 -7.20 -3.61 13.96
CA LEU A 128 -5.90 -2.96 14.13
C LEU A 128 -5.81 -2.08 15.37
N GLY A 129 -6.95 -1.69 15.97
CA GLY A 129 -7.01 -0.81 17.14
C GLY A 129 -6.63 0.65 16.84
N VAL A 130 -6.54 1.06 15.57
CA VAL A 130 -6.21 2.43 15.16
C VAL A 130 -7.15 2.89 14.06
N ALA A 131 -7.53 4.17 14.08
CA ALA A 131 -8.34 4.76 13.02
C ALA A 131 -7.50 5.04 11.77
N PRO A 132 -8.07 4.95 10.56
CA PRO A 132 -7.34 5.29 9.35
C PRO A 132 -7.24 6.80 9.18
N MET A 133 -6.14 7.24 8.57
CA MET A 133 -6.00 8.56 7.99
C MET A 133 -6.27 8.46 6.47
N MET A 134 -7.20 9.24 5.96
CA MET A 134 -7.37 9.37 4.51
C MET A 134 -6.39 10.40 3.98
N ILE A 135 -5.52 9.98 3.06
CA ILE A 135 -4.51 10.85 2.43
C ILE A 135 -4.81 10.96 0.93
N PRO A 136 -5.29 12.12 0.47
CA PRO A 136 -5.44 12.39 -0.95
C PRO A 136 -4.07 12.62 -1.60
N SER A 137 -3.73 11.88 -2.65
CA SER A 137 -2.48 12.13 -3.37
C SER A 137 -2.42 13.51 -4.03
N SER A 138 -3.57 14.14 -4.26
CA SER A 138 -3.67 15.50 -4.80
C SER A 138 -2.96 16.56 -3.96
N LEU A 139 -2.72 16.31 -2.68
CA LEU A 139 -1.92 17.19 -1.81
C LEU A 139 -0.43 17.23 -2.21
N VAL A 140 0.07 16.17 -2.84
CA VAL A 140 1.51 16.01 -3.10
C VAL A 140 1.84 15.64 -4.55
N SER A 141 0.84 15.60 -5.44
CA SER A 141 1.00 15.26 -6.84
C SER A 141 -0.09 15.89 -7.72
N GLY A 142 0.10 15.84 -9.04
CA GLY A 142 -0.91 16.23 -10.04
C GLY A 142 -2.02 15.21 -10.26
N GLN A 143 -2.19 14.20 -9.38
CA GLN A 143 -3.16 13.12 -9.54
C GLN A 143 -4.13 13.05 -8.36
N LYS A 144 -5.40 12.69 -8.62
CA LYS A 144 -6.40 12.34 -7.60
C LYS A 144 -6.37 10.85 -7.34
N ARG A 145 -5.93 10.47 -6.13
CA ARG A 145 -5.93 9.08 -5.65
C ARG A 145 -6.08 9.09 -4.13
N ASP A 146 -7.30 8.90 -3.65
CA ASP A 146 -7.60 8.86 -2.22
C ASP A 146 -7.31 7.46 -1.67
N ARG A 147 -6.57 7.40 -0.55
CA ARG A 147 -6.25 6.15 0.12
C ARG A 147 -6.43 6.28 1.62
N LEU A 148 -6.78 5.15 2.23
CA LEU A 148 -6.85 4.99 3.66
C LEU A 148 -5.57 4.33 4.15
N TYR A 149 -5.01 4.87 5.22
CA TYR A 149 -3.78 4.39 5.85
C TYR A 149 -4.01 4.14 7.32
N TRP A 150 -3.84 2.91 7.79
CA TRP A 150 -3.83 2.54 9.21
C TRP A 150 -2.37 2.37 9.64
N PHE A 151 -1.96 3.09 10.68
CA PHE A 151 -0.60 3.02 11.22
C PHE A 151 -0.60 3.39 12.71
N ASN A 152 0.44 2.98 13.44
CA ASN A 152 0.54 3.10 14.89
C ASN A 152 1.53 4.18 15.36
N TRP A 153 1.70 5.24 14.59
CA TRP A 153 2.46 6.43 15.01
C TRP A 153 1.67 7.72 14.72
N ASN A 154 2.10 8.83 15.30
CA ASN A 154 1.47 10.12 15.02
C ASN A 154 2.12 10.78 13.80
N CYS A 155 1.31 11.26 12.89
CA CYS A 155 1.75 12.18 11.83
C CYS A 155 0.58 13.07 11.40
N ASP A 156 0.92 14.22 10.84
CA ASP A 156 -0.06 15.13 10.26
C ASP A 156 -0.30 14.81 8.78
N LEU A 157 -1.42 15.27 8.25
CA LEU A 157 -1.65 15.27 6.82
C LEU A 157 -0.57 16.07 6.09
N PRO A 158 -0.11 15.60 4.92
CA PRO A 158 0.80 16.40 4.09
C PRO A 158 0.18 17.77 3.79
N LYS A 159 1.00 18.82 3.84
CA LYS A 159 0.61 20.14 3.32
C LYS A 159 0.40 20.04 1.82
N ASP A 160 -0.59 20.76 1.31
CA ASP A 160 -0.77 20.88 -0.13
C ASP A 160 0.45 21.56 -0.76
N LYS A 161 1.07 20.86 -1.70
CA LYS A 161 2.25 21.35 -2.44
C LYS A 161 1.89 22.17 -3.66
N GLY A 162 0.60 22.32 -3.98
CA GLY A 162 0.12 23.09 -5.14
C GLY A 162 0.59 22.52 -6.48
N ILE A 163 0.84 21.21 -6.58
CA ILE A 163 1.32 20.59 -7.83
C ILE A 163 0.11 20.30 -8.72
N TYR A 164 0.01 20.98 -9.84
CA TYR A 164 -1.05 20.82 -10.83
C TYR A 164 -0.63 19.86 -11.95
N LEU A 165 -1.60 19.35 -12.72
CA LEU A 165 -1.32 18.49 -13.86
C LEU A 165 -0.46 19.21 -14.91
N GLN A 166 -0.70 20.49 -15.15
CA GLN A 166 0.08 21.32 -16.08
C GLN A 166 1.57 21.39 -15.70
N ASP A 167 1.90 21.29 -14.39
CA ASP A 167 3.28 21.38 -13.91
C ASP A 167 4.12 20.10 -14.20
N ILE A 168 3.44 19.01 -14.58
CA ILE A 168 4.10 17.71 -14.76
C ILE A 168 4.00 17.16 -16.20
N VAL A 169 3.28 17.81 -17.10
CA VAL A 169 3.31 17.47 -18.53
C VAL A 169 4.48 18.18 -19.20
N GLU A 170 5.12 17.48 -20.14
CA GLU A 170 6.29 18.03 -20.83
C GLU A 170 5.90 19.12 -21.83
N ASP A 171 4.77 18.93 -22.52
CA ASP A 171 4.22 19.88 -23.47
C ASP A 171 2.68 19.79 -23.56
N GLY A 172 2.06 20.75 -24.26
CA GLY A 172 0.62 20.79 -24.44
C GLY A 172 -0.15 21.49 -23.31
N ALA A 173 -1.46 21.55 -23.46
CA ALA A 173 -2.38 22.12 -22.49
C ALA A 173 -3.23 21.01 -21.85
N VAL A 174 -3.57 21.19 -20.59
CA VAL A 174 -4.42 20.26 -19.83
C VAL A 174 -5.82 20.85 -19.63
N ASP A 175 -6.82 19.97 -19.54
CA ASP A 175 -8.23 20.32 -19.37
C ASP A 175 -8.67 20.34 -17.90
N ARG A 176 -7.75 20.03 -16.96
CA ARG A 176 -8.05 19.90 -15.54
C ARG A 176 -6.83 20.12 -14.65
N ASP A 177 -7.04 20.47 -13.41
CA ASP A 177 -5.96 20.72 -12.44
C ASP A 177 -5.25 19.44 -12.00
N LYS A 178 -5.96 18.34 -11.89
CA LYS A 178 -5.44 17.04 -11.41
C LYS A 178 -5.91 15.91 -12.31
N SER A 179 -5.02 15.00 -12.67
CA SER A 179 -5.37 13.80 -13.45
C SER A 179 -6.26 12.86 -12.65
N PHE A 180 -7.04 12.03 -13.33
CA PHE A 180 -7.64 10.85 -12.72
C PHE A 180 -6.56 9.80 -12.43
N CYS A 181 -6.90 8.86 -11.52
CA CYS A 181 -6.04 7.72 -11.26
C CYS A 181 -5.98 6.83 -12.50
N ILE A 182 -4.77 6.60 -13.01
CA ILE A 182 -4.54 5.59 -14.05
C ILE A 182 -4.76 4.20 -13.42
N ASP A 183 -5.67 3.43 -13.99
CA ASP A 183 -5.97 2.07 -13.55
C ASP A 183 -5.54 1.02 -14.58
N ALA A 184 -5.71 -0.25 -14.24
CA ALA A 184 -5.33 -1.37 -15.11
C ALA A 184 -6.16 -1.47 -16.41
N ASN A 185 -7.26 -0.71 -16.53
CA ASN A 185 -8.13 -0.69 -17.69
C ASN A 185 -7.96 0.57 -18.54
N TYR A 186 -7.03 1.46 -18.20
CA TYR A 186 -6.79 2.72 -18.90
C TYR A 186 -6.64 2.54 -20.43
N TRP A 187 -6.02 1.45 -20.87
CA TRP A 187 -5.84 1.11 -22.28
C TRP A 187 -7.13 0.82 -23.04
N LYS A 188 -8.27 0.62 -22.35
CA LYS A 188 -9.59 0.35 -22.95
C LYS A 188 -10.32 1.63 -23.38
N GLY A 189 -9.71 2.79 -23.14
CA GLY A 189 -10.37 4.08 -23.30
C GLY A 189 -11.37 4.34 -22.16
N GLY A 190 -11.27 5.48 -21.51
CA GLY A 190 -12.24 5.95 -20.52
C GLY A 190 -13.39 6.66 -21.20
#